data_336d00877b24fdaffbddd9ab511745a3
#
_entry.id   336d00877b24fdaffbddd9ab511745a3
#
_cell.length_a   1.000
_cell.length_b   1.000
_cell.length_c   1.000
_cell.angle_alpha   90.00
_cell.angle_beta   90.00
_cell.angle_gamma   90.00
#
_symmetry.space_group_name_H-M   'P 1'
#
loop_
_entity.id
_entity.type
_entity.pdbx_description
1 polymer ?
#
loop_
_entity_poly.entity_id
_entity_poly.type
_entity_poly.pdbx_seq_one_letter_code
_entity_poly.pdbx_strand_id
1 'polypeptide(L)'
;MGLVSVVVRTRDEEQHLYDMLEMLDDQTLPPSEVIIVNNYSSEAALASFEDRLKKSVEPLRKKKIVVRLVNFPDRDFSHSYSTNLGIFFAENELVAITNAHALPISISWLGKGVRHFRDSKVACVTGYSYPFEKNSSLSRLSRYVYYFSEKIILRFNWTSTVSCIVRKSLWQNYPFDENLPQIIPQAKAYGCEDYDWSKEMETRGFKIVVDPQFSVFHSHGSRFEEAKRNIRNYMNQRTIQQTINKFKRPRIAFTRLGQSKELHDIRVLKL
;
A
#
# COMPACT_ATOMS: atom_id res chain seq x y z
N MET A 1 23.02 -1.47 1.20
CA MET A 1 21.57 -1.24 1.39
C MET A 1 20.87 -2.49 0.88
N GLY A 2 19.88 -3.02 1.60
CA GLY A 2 19.15 -4.22 1.18
C GLY A 2 18.29 -3.95 -0.06
N LEU A 3 18.05 -5.00 -0.86
CA LEU A 3 17.13 -4.99 -1.98
C LEU A 3 15.69 -4.75 -1.45
N VAL A 4 14.86 -4.06 -2.23
CA VAL A 4 13.48 -3.74 -1.87
C VAL A 4 12.53 -4.06 -3.02
N SER A 5 11.42 -4.72 -2.70
CA SER A 5 10.29 -4.95 -3.59
C SER A 5 9.32 -3.79 -3.50
N VAL A 6 8.70 -3.37 -4.59
CA VAL A 6 7.60 -2.41 -4.58
C VAL A 6 6.33 -3.08 -5.09
N VAL A 7 5.30 -3.12 -4.26
CA VAL A 7 3.95 -3.59 -4.59
C VAL A 7 3.10 -2.38 -4.96
N VAL A 8 2.58 -2.38 -6.19
CA VAL A 8 1.67 -1.36 -6.70
C VAL A 8 0.30 -2.01 -6.94
N ARG A 9 -0.70 -1.61 -6.16
CA ARG A 9 -2.07 -2.13 -6.33
C ARG A 9 -2.87 -1.25 -7.28
N THR A 10 -3.56 -1.88 -8.22
CA THR A 10 -4.38 -1.21 -9.22
C THR A 10 -5.66 -1.99 -9.50
N ARG A 11 -6.64 -1.32 -10.10
CA ARG A 11 -7.84 -1.95 -10.66
C ARG A 11 -7.92 -1.59 -12.13
N ASP A 12 -7.82 -2.61 -13.00
CA ASP A 12 -7.70 -2.39 -14.43
C ASP A 12 -6.64 -1.32 -14.75
N GLU A 13 -6.93 -0.38 -15.65
CA GLU A 13 -6.05 0.72 -15.96
C GLU A 13 -6.42 1.97 -15.16
N GLU A 14 -5.68 2.23 -14.10
CA GLU A 14 -5.79 3.52 -13.39
C GLU A 14 -4.94 4.60 -14.07
N GLN A 15 -5.49 5.80 -14.13
CA GLN A 15 -4.87 6.95 -14.82
C GLN A 15 -3.43 7.23 -14.41
N HIS A 16 -3.07 7.00 -13.15
CA HIS A 16 -1.75 7.35 -12.60
C HIS A 16 -0.79 6.17 -12.49
N LEU A 17 -1.16 4.97 -12.95
CA LEU A 17 -0.27 3.81 -12.89
C LEU A 17 1.03 4.05 -13.67
N TYR A 18 0.93 4.65 -14.83
CA TYR A 18 2.10 4.91 -15.69
C TYR A 18 3.00 5.99 -15.11
N ASP A 19 2.41 7.05 -14.52
CA ASP A 19 3.13 8.06 -13.76
C ASP A 19 3.88 7.43 -12.57
N MET A 20 3.24 6.48 -11.88
CA MET A 20 3.87 5.73 -10.79
C MET A 20 5.07 4.92 -11.28
N LEU A 21 4.96 4.21 -12.41
CA LEU A 21 6.06 3.42 -12.95
C LEU A 21 7.24 4.30 -13.36
N GLU A 22 6.98 5.45 -13.97
CA GLU A 22 7.99 6.46 -14.31
C GLU A 22 8.69 6.98 -13.05
N MET A 23 7.92 7.32 -12.01
CA MET A 23 8.49 7.78 -10.74
C MET A 23 9.30 6.69 -10.01
N LEU A 24 8.97 5.41 -10.20
CA LEU A 24 9.77 4.30 -9.67
C LEU A 24 11.06 4.12 -10.46
N ASP A 25 11.03 4.36 -11.78
CA ASP A 25 12.23 4.35 -12.62
C ASP A 25 13.22 5.46 -12.23
N ASP A 26 12.71 6.63 -11.83
CA ASP A 26 13.51 7.80 -11.45
C ASP A 26 14.02 7.78 -10.01
N GLN A 27 13.70 6.76 -9.21
CA GLN A 27 14.16 6.71 -7.81
C GLN A 27 15.68 6.66 -7.71
N THR A 28 16.26 7.47 -6.81
CA THR A 28 17.72 7.47 -6.50
C THR A 28 18.17 6.14 -5.86
N LEU A 29 17.25 5.43 -5.21
CA LEU A 29 17.37 4.02 -4.83
C LEU A 29 16.33 3.27 -5.64
N PRO A 30 16.66 2.68 -6.80
CA PRO A 30 15.68 1.95 -7.57
C PRO A 30 15.23 0.69 -6.85
N PRO A 31 13.97 0.25 -7.00
CA PRO A 31 13.54 -1.06 -6.52
C PRO A 31 14.28 -2.18 -7.27
N SER A 32 14.48 -3.33 -6.64
CA SER A 32 14.98 -4.51 -7.35
C SER A 32 13.88 -5.24 -8.13
N GLU A 33 12.64 -5.08 -7.67
CA GLU A 33 11.46 -5.60 -8.36
C GLU A 33 10.23 -4.74 -8.10
N VAL A 34 9.30 -4.78 -9.05
CA VAL A 34 7.97 -4.16 -8.96
C VAL A 34 6.92 -5.24 -9.19
N ILE A 35 6.00 -5.38 -8.23
CA ILE A 35 4.86 -6.30 -8.31
C ILE A 35 3.59 -5.47 -8.50
N ILE A 36 3.00 -5.53 -9.67
CA ILE A 36 1.73 -4.88 -9.98
C ILE A 36 0.61 -5.86 -9.66
N VAL A 37 -0.20 -5.55 -8.67
CA VAL A 37 -1.34 -6.38 -8.25
C VAL A 37 -2.61 -5.76 -8.81
N ASN A 38 -3.19 -6.42 -9.80
CA ASN A 38 -4.35 -5.94 -10.53
C ASN A 38 -5.60 -6.78 -10.23
N ASN A 39 -6.65 -6.15 -9.72
CA ASN A 39 -7.97 -6.75 -9.66
C ASN A 39 -8.77 -6.37 -10.91
N TYR A 40 -8.89 -7.30 -11.86
CA TYR A 40 -9.53 -7.02 -13.13
C TYR A 40 -11.06 -7.20 -13.09
N SER A 41 -11.77 -6.31 -13.80
CA SER A 41 -13.23 -6.32 -13.87
C SER A 41 -13.78 -7.30 -14.92
N SER A 42 -13.00 -7.55 -15.99
CA SER A 42 -13.37 -8.46 -17.09
C SER A 42 -12.12 -8.96 -17.84
N GLU A 43 -12.26 -10.07 -18.57
CA GLU A 43 -11.18 -10.61 -19.41
C GLU A 43 -10.77 -9.63 -20.53
N ALA A 44 -11.70 -8.88 -21.07
CA ALA A 44 -11.40 -7.90 -22.12
C ALA A 44 -10.59 -6.71 -21.54
N ALA A 45 -10.93 -6.23 -20.35
CA ALA A 45 -10.17 -5.20 -19.65
C ALA A 45 -8.74 -5.69 -19.33
N LEU A 46 -8.63 -6.93 -18.86
CA LEU A 46 -7.34 -7.56 -18.56
C LEU A 46 -6.43 -7.62 -19.78
N ALA A 47 -6.91 -8.14 -20.91
CA ALA A 47 -6.12 -8.27 -22.15
C ALA A 47 -5.62 -6.90 -22.64
N SER A 48 -6.50 -5.90 -22.64
CA SER A 48 -6.16 -4.52 -23.03
C SER A 48 -5.11 -3.90 -22.08
N PHE A 49 -5.22 -4.15 -20.79
CA PHE A 49 -4.29 -3.67 -19.77
C PHE A 49 -2.91 -4.30 -19.93
N GLU A 50 -2.82 -5.61 -20.11
CA GLU A 50 -1.56 -6.34 -20.27
C GLU A 50 -0.74 -5.84 -21.47
N ASP A 51 -1.39 -5.56 -22.61
CA ASP A 51 -0.70 -5.08 -23.81
C ASP A 51 -0.12 -3.67 -23.65
N ARG A 52 -0.84 -2.79 -22.95
CA ARG A 52 -0.32 -1.44 -22.63
C ARG A 52 0.80 -1.49 -21.61
N LEU A 53 0.64 -2.31 -20.58
CA LEU A 53 1.61 -2.42 -19.51
C LEU A 53 2.97 -2.93 -19.99
N LYS A 54 3.01 -3.92 -20.89
CA LYS A 54 4.25 -4.44 -21.49
C LYS A 54 5.15 -3.35 -22.06
N LYS A 55 4.56 -2.32 -22.69
CA LYS A 55 5.30 -1.18 -23.25
C LYS A 55 5.78 -0.22 -22.14
N SER A 56 4.96 0.02 -21.14
CA SER A 56 5.22 1.00 -20.09
C SER A 56 6.27 0.55 -19.08
N VAL A 57 6.50 -0.77 -18.94
CA VAL A 57 7.52 -1.30 -18.03
C VAL A 57 8.91 -1.41 -18.66
N GLU A 58 9.05 -1.13 -19.97
CA GLU A 58 10.32 -1.26 -20.68
C GLU A 58 11.48 -0.43 -20.08
N PRO A 59 11.29 0.82 -19.60
CA PRO A 59 12.34 1.56 -18.90
C PRO A 59 12.86 0.82 -17.66
N LEU A 60 11.97 0.29 -16.82
CA LEU A 60 12.34 -0.49 -15.63
C LEU A 60 13.15 -1.75 -16.01
N ARG A 61 12.73 -2.46 -17.04
CA ARG A 61 13.42 -3.66 -17.55
C ARG A 61 14.84 -3.37 -18.06
N LYS A 62 15.04 -2.24 -18.74
CA LYS A 62 16.37 -1.78 -19.18
C LYS A 62 17.32 -1.56 -17.99
N LYS A 63 16.79 -1.16 -16.85
CA LYS A 63 17.54 -1.04 -15.58
C LYS A 63 17.65 -2.36 -14.82
N LYS A 64 17.23 -3.49 -15.43
CA LYS A 64 17.22 -4.83 -14.83
C LYS A 64 16.31 -4.95 -13.60
N ILE A 65 15.31 -4.11 -13.48
CA ILE A 65 14.27 -4.21 -12.46
C ILE A 65 13.29 -5.29 -12.90
N VAL A 66 13.06 -6.29 -12.06
CA VAL A 66 12.10 -7.36 -12.35
C VAL A 66 10.69 -6.80 -12.20
N VAL A 67 9.85 -6.96 -13.22
CA VAL A 67 8.44 -6.56 -13.15
C VAL A 67 7.56 -7.81 -13.24
N ARG A 68 6.65 -7.94 -12.26
CA ARG A 68 5.62 -8.99 -12.24
C ARG A 68 4.24 -8.35 -12.22
N LEU A 69 3.35 -8.91 -13.03
CA LEU A 69 1.93 -8.59 -13.00
C LEU A 69 1.19 -9.78 -12.38
N VAL A 70 0.47 -9.52 -11.31
CA VAL A 70 -0.34 -10.50 -10.57
C VAL A 70 -1.80 -10.09 -10.71
N ASN A 71 -2.54 -10.85 -11.51
CA ASN A 71 -3.94 -10.58 -11.80
C ASN A 71 -4.85 -11.52 -10.99
N PHE A 72 -5.94 -10.98 -10.46
CA PHE A 72 -7.03 -11.72 -9.83
C PHE A 72 -8.37 -11.05 -10.11
N PRO A 73 -9.49 -11.79 -10.13
CA PRO A 73 -10.80 -11.21 -10.47
C PRO A 73 -11.32 -10.28 -9.37
N ASP A 74 -11.99 -9.20 -9.79
CA ASP A 74 -12.53 -8.15 -8.89
C ASP A 74 -13.49 -8.69 -7.83
N ARG A 75 -14.21 -9.81 -8.12
CA ARG A 75 -15.08 -10.49 -7.15
C ARG A 75 -14.36 -10.95 -5.88
N ASP A 76 -13.05 -11.20 -5.97
CA ASP A 76 -12.22 -11.69 -4.87
C ASP A 76 -11.51 -10.57 -4.11
N PHE A 77 -11.76 -9.32 -4.51
CA PHE A 77 -11.10 -8.17 -3.93
C PHE A 77 -11.42 -7.97 -2.44
N SER A 78 -10.37 -7.79 -1.68
CA SER A 78 -10.38 -7.06 -0.41
C SER A 78 -9.06 -6.31 -0.25
N HIS A 79 -9.04 -5.28 0.58
CA HIS A 79 -7.81 -4.51 0.86
C HIS A 79 -6.71 -5.42 1.42
N SER A 80 -7.03 -6.29 2.39
CA SER A 80 -6.10 -7.26 2.96
C SER A 80 -5.57 -8.22 1.90
N TYR A 81 -6.46 -8.83 1.11
CA TYR A 81 -6.08 -9.85 0.13
C TYR A 81 -5.17 -9.30 -0.96
N SER A 82 -5.53 -8.17 -1.56
CA SER A 82 -4.69 -7.55 -2.59
C SER A 82 -3.30 -7.18 -2.09
N THR A 83 -3.21 -6.72 -0.84
CA THR A 83 -1.93 -6.41 -0.19
C THR A 83 -1.13 -7.67 0.13
N ASN A 84 -1.76 -8.67 0.73
CA ASN A 84 -1.14 -9.96 1.04
C ASN A 84 -0.60 -10.63 -0.23
N LEU A 85 -1.38 -10.59 -1.32
CA LEU A 85 -1.00 -11.17 -2.59
C LEU A 85 0.29 -10.54 -3.13
N GLY A 86 0.40 -9.21 -3.09
CA GLY A 86 1.61 -8.50 -3.50
C GLY A 86 2.83 -8.88 -2.67
N ILE A 87 2.69 -8.96 -1.34
CA ILE A 87 3.79 -9.33 -0.45
C ILE A 87 4.18 -10.80 -0.63
N PHE A 88 3.20 -11.67 -0.86
CA PHE A 88 3.45 -13.09 -1.11
C PHE A 88 4.39 -13.31 -2.30
N PHE A 89 4.16 -12.59 -3.42
CA PHE A 89 4.99 -12.67 -4.63
C PHE A 89 6.27 -11.84 -4.57
N ALA A 90 6.47 -10.98 -3.57
CA ALA A 90 7.71 -10.25 -3.37
C ALA A 90 8.84 -11.19 -2.95
N GLU A 91 10.06 -10.97 -3.46
CA GLU A 91 11.22 -11.82 -3.11
C GLU A 91 12.08 -11.23 -1.99
N ASN A 92 11.98 -9.91 -1.77
CA ASN A 92 12.85 -9.23 -0.82
C ASN A 92 12.24 -9.15 0.59
N GLU A 93 13.11 -8.99 1.58
CA GLU A 93 12.72 -8.80 2.99
C GLU A 93 11.98 -7.48 3.20
N LEU A 94 12.36 -6.41 2.49
CA LEU A 94 11.67 -5.13 2.57
C LEU A 94 10.68 -5.01 1.41
N VAL A 95 9.42 -4.79 1.74
CA VAL A 95 8.34 -4.65 0.76
C VAL A 95 7.66 -3.31 0.94
N ALA A 96 7.86 -2.42 -0.02
CA ALA A 96 7.12 -1.16 -0.11
C ALA A 96 5.74 -1.43 -0.75
N ILE A 97 4.70 -0.86 -0.19
CA ILE A 97 3.31 -1.04 -0.62
C ILE A 97 2.72 0.32 -0.94
N THR A 98 2.11 0.43 -2.12
CA THR A 98 1.44 1.65 -2.56
C THR A 98 0.26 1.34 -3.51
N ASN A 99 -0.52 2.34 -3.85
CA ASN A 99 -1.56 2.27 -4.87
C ASN A 99 -1.08 2.94 -6.16
N ALA A 100 -1.64 2.56 -7.30
CA ALA A 100 -1.29 3.14 -8.60
C ALA A 100 -1.46 4.67 -8.65
N HIS A 101 -2.41 5.22 -7.89
CA HIS A 101 -2.70 6.66 -7.80
C HIS A 101 -2.10 7.35 -6.55
N ALA A 102 -1.13 6.71 -5.90
CA ALA A 102 -0.44 7.28 -4.73
C ALA A 102 1.01 7.61 -5.10
N LEU A 103 1.23 8.76 -5.71
CA LEU A 103 2.50 9.14 -6.32
C LEU A 103 3.52 9.61 -5.28
N PRO A 104 4.77 9.10 -5.28
CA PRO A 104 5.84 9.57 -4.39
C PRO A 104 6.06 11.08 -4.46
N ILE A 105 6.34 11.72 -3.31
CA ILE A 105 6.59 13.17 -3.28
C ILE A 105 7.99 13.56 -3.80
N SER A 106 8.89 12.60 -3.98
CA SER A 106 10.26 12.85 -4.44
C SER A 106 10.94 11.62 -5.01
N ILE A 107 11.99 11.84 -5.80
CA ILE A 107 12.87 10.80 -6.34
C ILE A 107 13.70 10.08 -5.26
N SER A 108 13.76 10.57 -4.04
CA SER A 108 14.43 9.91 -2.91
C SER A 108 13.48 9.17 -1.97
N TRP A 109 12.20 9.07 -2.31
CA TRP A 109 11.14 8.51 -1.49
C TRP A 109 11.50 7.11 -0.97
N LEU A 110 11.85 6.18 -1.85
CA LEU A 110 12.14 4.80 -1.47
C LEU A 110 13.36 4.70 -0.53
N GLY A 111 14.42 5.44 -0.86
CA GLY A 111 15.64 5.49 -0.04
C GLY A 111 15.40 6.08 1.35
N LYS A 112 14.52 7.08 1.46
CA LYS A 112 14.12 7.67 2.75
C LYS A 112 13.37 6.68 3.63
N GLY A 113 12.50 5.87 3.05
CA GLY A 113 11.81 4.81 3.81
C GLY A 113 12.76 3.69 4.24
N VAL A 114 13.56 3.16 3.31
CA VAL A 114 14.44 2.00 3.54
C VAL A 114 15.49 2.26 4.63
N ARG A 115 15.99 3.49 4.78
CA ARG A 115 17.04 3.81 5.77
C ARG A 115 16.68 3.47 7.21
N HIS A 116 15.39 3.50 7.56
CA HIS A 116 14.92 3.23 8.93
C HIS A 116 15.07 1.76 9.33
N PHE A 117 15.13 0.84 8.37
CA PHE A 117 15.25 -0.59 8.62
C PHE A 117 16.66 -1.06 9.06
N ARG A 118 17.61 -0.12 9.23
CA ARG A 118 18.86 -0.36 9.97
C ARG A 118 18.58 -0.70 11.44
N ASP A 119 17.51 -0.18 12.02
CA ASP A 119 17.00 -0.62 13.33
C ASP A 119 16.16 -1.89 13.11
N SER A 120 16.61 -3.02 13.66
CA SER A 120 15.90 -4.30 13.56
C SER A 120 14.53 -4.30 14.24
N LYS A 121 14.30 -3.37 15.15
CA LYS A 121 12.99 -3.20 15.82
C LYS A 121 11.95 -2.46 14.97
N VAL A 122 12.32 -1.89 13.82
CA VAL A 122 11.36 -1.25 12.92
C VAL A 122 10.64 -2.31 12.12
N ALA A 123 9.33 -2.46 12.36
CA ALA A 123 8.45 -3.35 11.60
C ALA A 123 7.96 -2.68 10.32
N CYS A 124 7.62 -1.39 10.42
CA CYS A 124 7.06 -0.61 9.33
C CYS A 124 7.58 0.82 9.33
N VAL A 125 7.76 1.35 8.13
CA VAL A 125 7.86 2.80 7.88
C VAL A 125 6.66 3.20 7.04
N THR A 126 5.98 4.26 7.43
CA THR A 126 4.82 4.80 6.71
C THR A 126 4.97 6.30 6.48
N GLY A 127 4.30 6.83 5.46
CA GLY A 127 4.27 8.25 5.14
C GLY A 127 2.86 8.83 5.21
N TYR A 128 2.75 10.14 5.03
CA TYR A 128 1.47 10.84 4.92
C TYR A 128 0.92 10.73 3.51
N SER A 129 -0.40 10.77 3.38
CA SER A 129 -1.11 10.85 2.10
C SER A 129 -1.58 12.28 1.88
N TYR A 130 -0.84 13.06 1.09
CA TYR A 130 -1.21 14.45 0.78
C TYR A 130 -2.20 14.50 -0.37
N PRO A 131 -3.15 15.46 -0.36
CA PRO A 131 -4.04 15.65 -1.49
C PRO A 131 -3.26 16.01 -2.76
N PHE A 132 -3.67 15.41 -3.88
CA PHE A 132 -3.08 15.67 -5.19
C PHE A 132 -3.60 17.01 -5.72
N GLU A 133 -2.75 18.03 -5.80
CA GLU A 133 -3.10 19.32 -6.39
C GLU A 133 -2.23 19.61 -7.60
N LYS A 134 -2.87 19.67 -8.78
CA LYS A 134 -2.23 20.26 -9.97
C LYS A 134 -2.09 21.78 -9.77
N ASN A 135 -0.85 22.26 -9.73
CA ASN A 135 -0.45 23.67 -9.97
C ASN A 135 -1.08 24.74 -9.06
N SER A 136 -0.77 24.80 -7.75
CA SER A 136 -1.03 26.04 -7.02
C SER A 136 -0.07 26.30 -5.87
N SER A 137 0.20 27.57 -5.58
CA SER A 137 0.84 28.05 -4.36
C SER A 137 0.09 27.59 -3.09
N LEU A 138 -1.19 27.27 -3.20
CA LEU A 138 -2.03 26.64 -2.18
C LEU A 138 -1.58 25.20 -1.87
N SER A 139 -0.85 24.52 -2.75
CA SER A 139 -0.39 23.15 -2.52
C SER A 139 0.57 23.02 -1.33
N ARG A 140 1.39 24.05 -1.05
CA ARG A 140 2.29 24.05 0.11
C ARG A 140 1.52 24.24 1.40
N LEU A 141 0.53 25.15 1.39
CA LEU A 141 -0.33 25.42 2.55
C LEU A 141 -1.22 24.21 2.87
N SER A 142 -1.82 23.58 1.85
CA SER A 142 -2.66 22.39 2.06
C SER A 142 -1.85 21.22 2.59
N ARG A 143 -0.63 20.99 2.12
CA ARG A 143 0.29 19.98 2.68
C ARG A 143 0.61 20.26 4.14
N TYR A 144 0.86 21.51 4.50
CA TYR A 144 1.12 21.89 5.89
C TYR A 144 -0.10 21.68 6.78
N VAL A 145 -1.28 22.07 6.32
CA VAL A 145 -2.55 21.85 7.05
C VAL A 145 -2.83 20.35 7.20
N TYR A 146 -2.61 19.56 6.15
CA TYR A 146 -2.79 18.11 6.21
C TYR A 146 -1.78 17.45 7.18
N TYR A 147 -0.50 17.82 7.08
CA TYR A 147 0.52 17.36 8.01
C TYR A 147 0.16 17.68 9.47
N PHE A 148 -0.28 18.91 9.72
CA PHE A 148 -0.72 19.33 11.06
C PHE A 148 -1.92 18.51 11.53
N SER A 149 -2.92 18.32 10.69
CA SER A 149 -4.11 17.54 11.04
C SER A 149 -3.77 16.08 11.34
N GLU A 150 -3.01 15.41 10.49
CA GLU A 150 -2.64 14.01 10.68
C GLU A 150 -1.70 13.79 11.87
N LYS A 151 -0.68 14.64 12.02
CA LYS A 151 0.31 14.48 13.08
C LYS A 151 -0.21 14.89 14.44
N ILE A 152 -0.92 16.02 14.53
CA ILE A 152 -1.30 16.63 15.82
C ILE A 152 -2.71 16.24 16.21
N ILE A 153 -3.68 16.37 15.30
CA ILE A 153 -5.08 16.10 15.59
C ILE A 153 -5.36 14.60 15.62
N LEU A 154 -4.92 13.86 14.59
CA LEU A 154 -5.19 12.43 14.45
C LEU A 154 -4.16 11.56 15.16
N ARG A 155 -2.99 12.12 15.48
CA ARG A 155 -1.85 11.39 16.07
C ARG A 155 -1.51 10.12 15.27
N PHE A 156 -1.47 10.27 13.95
CA PHE A 156 -1.18 9.17 13.02
C PHE A 156 0.15 8.50 13.37
N ASN A 157 0.11 7.25 13.77
CA ASN A 157 1.25 6.44 14.18
C ASN A 157 1.08 4.95 13.85
N TRP A 158 0.36 4.64 12.79
CA TRP A 158 0.09 3.28 12.34
C TRP A 158 0.48 3.10 10.89
N THR A 159 0.58 1.85 10.43
CA THR A 159 0.81 1.49 9.02
C THR A 159 -0.33 2.00 8.15
N SER A 160 0.01 2.57 6.99
CA SER A 160 -0.97 2.88 5.93
C SER A 160 -0.53 2.20 4.65
N THR A 161 -1.32 1.26 4.16
CA THR A 161 -1.03 0.51 2.91
C THR A 161 -1.11 1.38 1.65
N VAL A 162 -1.41 2.67 1.79
CA VAL A 162 -1.26 3.67 0.72
C VAL A 162 0.21 4.05 0.52
N SER A 163 1.02 4.09 1.60
CA SER A 163 2.46 4.35 1.54
C SER A 163 3.14 3.75 2.77
N CYS A 164 3.60 2.52 2.67
CA CYS A 164 4.38 1.90 3.73
C CYS A 164 5.45 0.95 3.18
N ILE A 165 6.47 0.67 4.01
CA ILE A 165 7.40 -0.45 3.83
C ILE A 165 7.26 -1.35 5.03
N VAL A 166 7.13 -2.65 4.82
CA VAL A 166 7.05 -3.65 5.88
C VAL A 166 8.18 -4.68 5.75
N ARG A 167 8.50 -5.37 6.86
CA ARG A 167 9.34 -6.58 6.80
C ARG A 167 8.48 -7.78 6.40
N LYS A 168 8.88 -8.46 5.33
CA LYS A 168 8.19 -9.67 4.85
C LYS A 168 8.18 -10.78 5.91
N SER A 169 9.25 -10.96 6.66
CA SER A 169 9.35 -11.94 7.75
C SER A 169 8.33 -11.70 8.86
N LEU A 170 8.02 -10.44 9.18
CA LEU A 170 6.96 -10.11 10.16
C LEU A 170 5.57 -10.32 9.59
N TRP A 171 5.36 -9.98 8.31
CA TRP A 171 4.12 -10.27 7.61
C TRP A 171 3.86 -11.79 7.52
N GLN A 172 4.86 -12.61 7.27
CA GLN A 172 4.72 -14.08 7.27
C GLN A 172 4.20 -14.63 8.61
N ASN A 173 4.59 -14.01 9.72
CA ASN A 173 4.13 -14.39 11.06
C ASN A 173 2.75 -13.82 11.41
N TYR A 174 2.35 -12.72 10.79
CA TYR A 174 1.05 -12.08 10.96
C TYR A 174 0.70 -11.31 9.68
N PRO A 175 0.02 -11.92 8.69
CA PRO A 175 -0.43 -11.24 7.49
C PRO A 175 -1.52 -10.19 7.81
N PHE A 176 -1.87 -9.36 6.86
CA PHE A 176 -3.05 -8.49 6.98
C PHE A 176 -4.30 -9.37 7.06
N ASP A 177 -5.03 -9.28 8.17
CA ASP A 177 -6.11 -10.24 8.50
C ASP A 177 -7.30 -10.09 7.54
N GLU A 178 -7.50 -11.10 6.69
CA GLU A 178 -8.61 -11.15 5.72
C GLU A 178 -9.95 -11.48 6.37
N ASN A 179 -9.95 -11.96 7.61
CA ASN A 179 -11.15 -12.20 8.39
C ASN A 179 -11.61 -10.98 9.20
N LEU A 180 -10.87 -9.88 9.19
CA LEU A 180 -11.26 -8.67 9.91
C LEU A 180 -12.70 -8.20 9.59
N PRO A 181 -13.17 -8.21 8.32
CA PRO A 181 -14.55 -7.86 7.99
C PRO A 181 -15.63 -8.80 8.54
N GLN A 182 -15.27 -10.02 8.89
CA GLN A 182 -16.20 -10.97 9.53
C GLN A 182 -16.38 -10.66 11.02
N ILE A 183 -15.34 -10.10 11.64
CA ILE A 183 -15.35 -9.69 13.05
C ILE A 183 -15.92 -8.28 13.19
N ILE A 184 -15.56 -7.39 12.26
CA ILE A 184 -16.00 -5.99 12.22
C ILE A 184 -16.57 -5.73 10.81
N PRO A 185 -17.88 -5.88 10.58
CA PRO A 185 -18.47 -5.78 9.23
C PRO A 185 -18.16 -4.48 8.50
N GLN A 186 -18.01 -3.36 9.22
CA GLN A 186 -17.65 -2.07 8.65
C GLN A 186 -16.26 -2.07 7.99
N ALA A 187 -15.35 -2.94 8.42
CA ALA A 187 -14.01 -3.06 7.83
C ALA A 187 -14.05 -3.51 6.36
N LYS A 188 -15.14 -4.14 5.91
CA LYS A 188 -15.34 -4.47 4.49
C LYS A 188 -15.30 -3.22 3.58
N ALA A 189 -15.87 -2.11 4.04
CA ALA A 189 -15.95 -0.87 3.27
C ALA A 189 -14.81 0.12 3.58
N TYR A 190 -14.27 0.10 4.78
CA TYR A 190 -13.37 1.13 5.29
C TYR A 190 -11.96 0.63 5.62
N GLY A 191 -11.68 -0.67 5.46
CA GLY A 191 -10.38 -1.26 5.75
C GLY A 191 -10.06 -1.32 7.23
N CYS A 192 -8.87 -0.85 7.61
CA CYS A 192 -8.23 -0.88 8.94
C CYS A 192 -7.47 -2.19 9.26
N GLU A 193 -7.23 -3.04 8.28
CA GLU A 193 -6.33 -4.19 8.39
C GLU A 193 -4.89 -3.75 8.69
N ASP A 194 -4.49 -2.60 8.17
CA ASP A 194 -3.19 -1.97 8.40
C ASP A 194 -3.05 -1.43 9.83
N TYR A 195 -4.13 -0.88 10.38
CA TYR A 195 -4.18 -0.49 11.80
C TYR A 195 -4.11 -1.72 12.72
N ASP A 196 -4.86 -2.78 12.42
CA ASP A 196 -4.81 -4.04 13.17
C ASP A 196 -3.40 -4.65 13.17
N TRP A 197 -2.76 -4.68 12.00
CA TRP A 197 -1.40 -5.14 11.83
C TRP A 197 -0.41 -4.32 12.68
N SER A 198 -0.56 -3.01 12.70
CA SER A 198 0.28 -2.12 13.50
C SER A 198 0.18 -2.42 14.99
N LYS A 199 -1.04 -2.63 15.50
CA LYS A 199 -1.28 -2.95 16.91
C LYS A 199 -0.69 -4.30 17.30
N GLU A 200 -0.72 -5.26 16.39
CA GLU A 200 -0.05 -6.55 16.60
C GLU A 200 1.47 -6.40 16.66
N MET A 201 2.06 -5.62 15.75
CA MET A 201 3.51 -5.38 15.74
C MET A 201 3.97 -4.63 16.99
N GLU A 202 3.22 -3.61 17.43
CA GLU A 202 3.49 -2.90 18.69
C GLU A 202 3.45 -3.86 19.89
N THR A 203 2.47 -4.75 19.96
CA THR A 203 2.35 -5.76 21.02
C THR A 203 3.54 -6.74 21.05
N ARG A 204 4.10 -7.04 19.89
CA ARG A 204 5.30 -7.88 19.75
C ARG A 204 6.61 -7.12 19.99
N GLY A 205 6.54 -5.84 20.39
CA GLY A 205 7.70 -5.00 20.75
C GLY A 205 8.39 -4.33 19.56
N PHE A 206 7.77 -4.31 18.39
CA PHE A 206 8.26 -3.61 17.21
C PHE A 206 7.78 -2.16 17.15
N LYS A 207 8.40 -1.35 16.30
CA LYS A 207 8.11 0.06 16.08
C LYS A 207 7.47 0.30 14.72
N ILE A 208 6.50 1.21 14.69
CA ILE A 208 5.98 1.83 13.47
C ILE A 208 6.60 3.23 13.38
N VAL A 209 7.27 3.53 12.28
CA VAL A 209 7.92 4.83 12.05
C VAL A 209 7.11 5.63 11.04
N VAL A 210 6.73 6.85 11.39
CA VAL A 210 6.10 7.80 10.45
C VAL A 210 7.17 8.77 9.96
N ASP A 211 7.50 8.72 8.65
CA ASP A 211 8.47 9.60 8.02
C ASP A 211 7.80 10.51 6.98
N PRO A 212 7.74 11.85 7.21
CA PRO A 212 7.18 12.79 6.23
C PRO A 212 7.90 12.77 4.87
N GLN A 213 9.15 12.33 4.81
CA GLN A 213 9.91 12.22 3.57
C GLN A 213 9.56 10.95 2.76
N PHE A 214 8.83 10.02 3.36
CA PHE A 214 8.30 8.83 2.74
C PHE A 214 6.79 8.97 2.41
N SER A 215 6.33 10.17 2.15
CA SER A 215 4.92 10.48 1.87
C SER A 215 4.60 10.40 0.38
N VAL A 216 3.31 10.38 0.06
CA VAL A 216 2.78 10.33 -1.30
C VAL A 216 1.71 11.39 -1.52
N PHE A 217 1.47 11.75 -2.77
CA PHE A 217 0.25 12.44 -3.18
C PHE A 217 -0.82 11.39 -3.48
N HIS A 218 -1.98 11.50 -2.84
CA HIS A 218 -3.07 10.54 -2.98
C HIS A 218 -4.40 11.28 -2.89
N SER A 219 -5.27 11.13 -3.88
CA SER A 219 -6.53 11.85 -3.96
C SER A 219 -7.55 11.11 -4.82
N HIS A 220 -8.83 11.27 -4.49
CA HIS A 220 -9.95 10.60 -5.16
C HIS A 220 -11.04 11.61 -5.54
N GLY A 221 -10.82 12.49 -6.49
CA GLY A 221 -11.83 13.40 -7.05
C GLY A 221 -11.73 14.87 -6.59
N SER A 222 -12.85 15.61 -6.61
CA SER A 222 -12.87 17.03 -6.28
C SER A 222 -12.62 17.30 -4.80
N ARG A 223 -12.04 18.47 -4.47
CA ARG A 223 -11.70 18.87 -3.09
C ARG A 223 -12.88 18.79 -2.13
N PHE A 224 -14.05 19.24 -2.54
CA PHE A 224 -15.23 19.28 -1.67
C PHE A 224 -15.78 17.88 -1.40
N GLU A 225 -15.95 17.08 -2.42
CA GLU A 225 -16.42 15.69 -2.29
C GLU A 225 -15.40 14.83 -1.55
N GLU A 226 -14.12 15.07 -1.78
CA GLU A 226 -13.04 14.41 -1.08
C GLU A 226 -13.03 14.76 0.41
N ALA A 227 -13.17 16.04 0.78
CA ALA A 227 -13.22 16.47 2.18
C ALA A 227 -14.42 15.83 2.92
N LYS A 228 -15.60 15.84 2.30
CA LYS A 228 -16.82 15.23 2.86
C LYS A 228 -16.65 13.71 3.03
N ARG A 229 -16.09 13.04 2.04
CA ARG A 229 -15.81 11.61 2.08
C ARG A 229 -14.77 11.30 3.16
N ASN A 230 -13.70 12.08 3.27
CA ASN A 230 -12.63 11.87 4.25
C ASN A 230 -13.13 12.01 5.68
N ILE A 231 -14.00 12.98 5.98
CA ILE A 231 -14.63 13.10 7.29
C ILE A 231 -15.46 11.85 7.63
N ARG A 232 -16.29 11.39 6.69
CA ARG A 232 -17.10 10.19 6.88
C ARG A 232 -16.23 8.94 7.07
N ASN A 233 -15.21 8.77 6.22
CA ASN A 233 -14.29 7.64 6.31
C ASN A 233 -13.55 7.67 7.64
N TYR A 234 -13.07 8.83 8.07
CA TYR A 234 -12.41 9.00 9.35
C TYR A 234 -13.28 8.56 10.53
N MET A 235 -14.55 9.00 10.57
CA MET A 235 -15.47 8.62 11.65
C MET A 235 -15.69 7.11 11.71
N ASN A 236 -15.88 6.47 10.54
CA ASN A 236 -16.06 5.02 10.48
C ASN A 236 -14.77 4.27 10.85
N GLN A 237 -13.62 4.68 10.33
CA GLN A 237 -12.33 4.08 10.67
C GLN A 237 -12.03 4.20 12.18
N ARG A 238 -12.34 5.35 12.79
CA ARG A 238 -12.16 5.54 14.24
C ARG A 238 -12.98 4.54 15.05
N THR A 239 -14.22 4.27 14.66
CA THR A 239 -15.07 3.26 15.30
C THR A 239 -14.47 1.85 15.18
N ILE A 240 -13.95 1.50 14.00
CA ILE A 240 -13.27 0.23 13.76
C ILE A 240 -12.01 0.14 14.63
N GLN A 241 -11.18 1.19 14.65
CA GLN A 241 -9.96 1.25 15.46
C GLN A 241 -10.25 1.09 16.96
N GLN A 242 -11.33 1.69 17.47
CA GLN A 242 -11.75 1.51 18.86
C GLN A 242 -12.10 0.05 19.18
N THR A 243 -12.68 -0.67 18.22
CA THR A 243 -12.97 -2.08 18.38
C THR A 243 -11.70 -2.92 18.33
N ILE A 244 -10.79 -2.65 17.38
CA ILE A 244 -9.48 -3.30 17.26
C ILE A 244 -8.65 -3.13 18.53
N ASN A 245 -8.70 -1.97 19.18
CA ASN A 245 -7.96 -1.71 20.42
C ASN A 245 -8.43 -2.58 21.61
N LYS A 246 -9.62 -3.20 21.52
CA LYS A 246 -10.13 -4.11 22.54
C LYS A 246 -9.73 -5.58 22.29
N PHE A 247 -9.10 -5.89 21.17
CA PHE A 247 -8.67 -7.25 20.87
C PHE A 247 -7.61 -7.73 21.86
N LYS A 248 -7.77 -8.97 22.32
CA LYS A 248 -6.70 -9.66 23.04
C LYS A 248 -5.56 -9.97 22.06
N ARG A 249 -4.33 -9.70 22.47
CA ARG A 249 -3.13 -9.91 21.65
C ARG A 249 -2.11 -10.78 22.40
N PRO A 250 -1.20 -11.52 21.74
CA PRO A 250 -1.08 -11.61 20.28
C PRO A 250 -2.26 -12.35 19.62
N ARG A 251 -2.53 -12.03 18.36
CA ARG A 251 -3.57 -12.67 17.55
C ARG A 251 -2.94 -13.58 16.47
N ILE A 252 -3.78 -14.40 15.88
CA ILE A 252 -3.49 -15.14 14.65
C ILE A 252 -4.34 -14.49 13.55
N ALA A 253 -3.68 -14.04 12.49
CA ALA A 253 -4.35 -13.51 11.32
C ALA A 253 -4.65 -14.64 10.33
N PHE A 254 -5.71 -14.47 9.58
CA PHE A 254 -6.07 -15.37 8.49
C PHE A 254 -5.70 -14.76 7.14
N THR A 255 -5.12 -15.55 6.26
CA THR A 255 -4.99 -15.26 4.84
C THR A 255 -5.34 -16.49 4.01
N ARG A 256 -5.98 -16.28 2.87
CA ARG A 256 -6.28 -17.32 1.89
C ARG A 256 -5.00 -17.87 1.23
N LEU A 257 -3.92 -17.10 1.26
CA LEU A 257 -2.64 -17.47 0.66
C LEU A 257 -2.02 -18.66 1.43
N GLY A 258 -1.77 -19.74 0.72
CA GLY A 258 -1.28 -21.01 1.30
C GLY A 258 -2.33 -22.10 1.40
N GLN A 259 -3.59 -21.82 1.13
CA GLN A 259 -4.62 -22.84 0.93
C GLN A 259 -4.59 -23.26 -0.56
N SER A 260 -4.20 -24.49 -0.83
CA SER A 260 -3.86 -24.99 -2.18
C SER A 260 -4.96 -24.89 -3.25
N LYS A 261 -6.19 -24.56 -2.87
CA LYS A 261 -7.35 -24.41 -3.77
C LYS A 261 -7.56 -22.99 -4.32
N GLU A 262 -6.98 -21.96 -3.71
CA GLU A 262 -7.37 -20.58 -4.00
C GLU A 262 -6.41 -19.84 -4.96
N LEU A 263 -5.28 -20.45 -5.33
CA LEU A 263 -4.35 -19.86 -6.30
C LEU A 263 -4.74 -20.12 -7.77
N HIS A 264 -5.82 -20.86 -8.04
CA HIS A 264 -6.21 -21.24 -9.41
C HIS A 264 -6.65 -20.06 -10.28
N ASP A 265 -7.22 -19.01 -9.68
CA ASP A 265 -7.68 -17.83 -10.41
C ASP A 265 -6.62 -16.70 -10.48
N ILE A 266 -5.43 -16.94 -9.92
CA ILE A 266 -4.34 -15.97 -9.96
C ILE A 266 -3.48 -16.21 -11.20
N ARG A 267 -3.31 -15.16 -12.01
CA ARG A 267 -2.44 -15.17 -13.19
C ARG A 267 -1.21 -14.33 -12.92
N VAL A 268 -0.04 -14.92 -12.97
CA VAL A 268 1.23 -14.23 -12.78
C VAL A 268 1.99 -14.19 -14.09
N LEU A 269 2.29 -12.98 -14.54
CA LEU A 269 3.11 -12.72 -15.72
C LEU A 269 4.40 -12.04 -15.29
N LYS A 270 5.53 -12.53 -15.77
CA LYS A 270 6.81 -11.82 -15.70
C LYS A 270 6.94 -10.99 -16.98
N LEU A 271 6.94 -9.69 -16.82
CA LEU A 271 6.99 -8.72 -17.90
C LEU A 271 8.43 -8.33 -18.26
#